data_f509ad9cce49bcadc031da8e1ec7515e
#
_entry.id   f509ad9cce49bcadc031da8e1ec7515e
#
_cell.length_a   1.000
_cell.length_b   1.000
_cell.length_c   1.000
_cell.angle_alpha   90.00
_cell.angle_beta   90.00
_cell.angle_gamma   90.00
#
_symmetry.space_group_name_H-M   'P 1'
#
loop_
_entity.id
_entity.type
_entity.pdbx_description
1 polymer ?
#
loop_
_entity_poly.entity_id
_entity_poly.type
_entity_poly.pdbx_seq_one_letter_code
_entity_poly.pdbx_strand_id
1 'polypeptide(L)'
;MKLFDRQKKWEINLYSYYDHAGIVRHLEDMARQGWQLEKAGSVFWTYRRCKPTELRYAVVYFSKASQFDPEPPAEQREFWELCKATGWELVTNRYQMQIFRNPAPDAIPIETDPVVQVENVRAAMKKGSVRGDWWLLAGSLLQLLSLIHI
;
A
#
# COMPACT_ATOMS: atom_id res chain seq x y z
N MET A 1 33.08 -6.89 0.12
CA MET A 1 31.84 -6.08 0.07
C MET A 1 30.81 -6.79 -0.83
N LYS A 2 29.85 -7.50 -0.23
CA LYS A 2 28.77 -8.18 -0.99
C LYS A 2 27.72 -7.13 -1.35
N LEU A 3 27.83 -6.52 -2.52
CA LEU A 3 26.94 -5.45 -2.99
C LEU A 3 25.54 -5.92 -3.41
N PHE A 4 25.27 -7.23 -3.46
CA PHE A 4 23.94 -7.78 -3.74
C PHE A 4 23.66 -8.93 -2.78
N ASP A 5 22.79 -8.67 -1.82
CA ASP A 5 22.19 -9.74 -1.04
C ASP A 5 21.28 -10.56 -1.97
N ARG A 6 21.70 -11.78 -2.34
CA ARG A 6 20.92 -12.70 -3.18
C ARG A 6 19.56 -13.06 -2.57
N GLN A 7 19.31 -12.65 -1.34
CA GLN A 7 18.08 -12.89 -0.61
C GLN A 7 17.09 -11.74 -0.71
N LYS A 8 17.52 -10.56 -1.23
CA LYS A 8 16.69 -9.37 -1.36
C LYS A 8 16.71 -8.83 -2.79
N LYS A 9 15.54 -8.37 -3.25
CA LYS A 9 15.36 -7.68 -4.53
C LYS A 9 14.70 -6.33 -4.26
N TRP A 10 15.14 -5.33 -5.00
CA TRP A 10 14.57 -3.98 -4.99
C TRP A 10 13.96 -3.70 -6.34
N GLU A 11 12.79 -3.12 -6.35
CA GLU A 11 12.07 -2.77 -7.56
C GLU A 11 11.50 -1.37 -7.43
N ILE A 12 11.58 -0.59 -8.53
CA ILE A 12 10.95 0.73 -8.58
C ILE A 12 9.45 0.52 -8.70
N ASN A 13 8.68 1.18 -7.84
CA ASN A 13 7.23 1.15 -7.93
C ASN A 13 6.76 1.97 -9.13
N LEU A 14 6.27 1.29 -10.15
CA LEU A 14 5.68 1.90 -11.35
C LEU A 14 4.14 1.88 -11.32
N TYR A 15 3.53 1.30 -10.30
CA TYR A 15 2.08 1.21 -10.17
C TYR A 15 1.51 2.49 -9.56
N SER A 16 0.37 2.91 -10.08
CA SER A 16 -0.42 3.94 -9.41
C SER A 16 -0.83 3.45 -8.01
N TYR A 17 -0.82 4.38 -7.07
CA TYR A 17 -1.23 4.10 -5.68
C TYR A 17 -2.62 3.44 -5.59
N TYR A 18 -3.49 3.74 -6.54
CA TYR A 18 -4.88 3.26 -6.57
C TYR A 18 -5.12 2.07 -7.53
N ASP A 19 -4.09 1.58 -8.19
CA ASP A 19 -4.19 0.40 -9.07
C ASP A 19 -4.09 -0.91 -8.27
N HIS A 20 -5.09 -1.16 -7.43
CA HIS A 20 -5.12 -2.34 -6.58
C HIS A 20 -5.06 -3.65 -7.36
N ALA A 21 -5.77 -3.73 -8.50
CA ALA A 21 -5.80 -4.95 -9.30
C ALA A 21 -4.45 -5.24 -10.00
N GLY A 22 -3.79 -4.19 -10.50
CA GLY A 22 -2.45 -4.31 -11.07
C GLY A 22 -1.42 -4.70 -10.03
N ILE A 23 -1.48 -4.10 -8.86
CA ILE A 23 -0.61 -4.42 -7.72
C ILE A 23 -0.78 -5.87 -7.29
N VAL A 24 -2.01 -6.34 -7.10
CA VAL A 24 -2.30 -7.73 -6.69
C VAL A 24 -1.71 -8.72 -7.70
N ARG A 25 -1.99 -8.54 -8.99
CA ARG A 25 -1.46 -9.43 -10.04
C ARG A 25 0.07 -9.46 -10.04
N HIS A 26 0.70 -8.32 -9.94
CA HIS A 26 2.17 -8.22 -9.90
C HIS A 26 2.74 -8.98 -8.69
N LEU A 27 2.18 -8.81 -7.50
CA LEU A 27 2.65 -9.47 -6.29
C LEU A 27 2.45 -10.99 -6.34
N GLU A 28 1.35 -11.45 -6.90
CA GLU A 28 1.09 -12.89 -7.11
C GLU A 28 2.08 -13.49 -8.12
N ASP A 29 2.37 -12.78 -9.20
CA ASP A 29 3.39 -13.20 -10.19
C ASP A 29 4.79 -13.24 -9.58
N MET A 30 5.14 -12.27 -8.75
CA MET A 30 6.42 -12.26 -8.03
C MET A 30 6.54 -13.44 -7.07
N ALA A 31 5.48 -13.80 -6.36
CA ALA A 31 5.46 -14.96 -5.47
C ALA A 31 5.69 -16.29 -6.25
N ARG A 32 5.08 -16.44 -7.43
CA ARG A 32 5.31 -17.58 -8.31
C ARG A 32 6.76 -17.65 -8.80
N GLN A 33 7.45 -16.53 -8.93
CA GLN A 33 8.87 -16.45 -9.29
C GLN A 33 9.81 -16.62 -8.09
N GLY A 34 9.29 -16.79 -6.89
CA GLY A 34 10.07 -16.98 -5.67
C GLY A 34 10.48 -15.69 -4.97
N TRP A 35 9.65 -14.64 -5.10
CA TRP A 35 9.83 -13.36 -4.42
C TRP A 35 8.58 -12.95 -3.65
N GLN A 36 8.72 -12.76 -2.36
CA GLN A 36 7.66 -12.25 -1.50
C GLN A 36 7.91 -10.79 -1.14
N LEU A 37 6.86 -9.98 -1.21
CA LEU A 37 6.91 -8.60 -0.76
C LEU A 37 7.26 -8.53 0.73
N GLU A 38 8.25 -7.71 1.07
CA GLU A 38 8.64 -7.41 2.45
C GLU A 38 8.15 -6.01 2.85
N LYS A 39 8.31 -5.04 1.96
CA LYS A 39 7.90 -3.65 2.20
C LYS A 39 7.56 -2.93 0.90
N ALA A 40 6.45 -2.18 0.92
CA ALA A 40 6.07 -1.27 -0.14
C ALA A 40 6.39 0.17 0.25
N GLY A 41 7.51 0.69 -0.22
CA GLY A 41 7.89 2.10 -0.07
C GLY A 41 7.23 3.00 -1.11
N SER A 42 7.47 4.31 -1.02
CA SER A 42 6.94 5.27 -2.00
C SER A 42 7.60 5.16 -3.38
N VAL A 43 8.87 4.88 -3.41
CA VAL A 43 9.67 4.78 -4.65
C VAL A 43 10.11 3.34 -4.88
N PHE A 44 10.59 2.66 -3.85
CA PHE A 44 11.11 1.31 -3.95
C PHE A 44 10.28 0.32 -3.17
N TRP A 45 10.06 -0.82 -3.78
CA TRP A 45 9.51 -2.00 -3.11
C TRP A 45 10.63 -3.01 -2.88
N THR A 46 10.61 -3.65 -1.73
CA THR A 46 11.60 -4.67 -1.34
C THR A 46 10.94 -6.03 -1.24
N TYR A 47 11.62 -7.01 -1.81
CA TYR A 47 11.21 -8.41 -1.82
C TYR A 47 12.26 -9.26 -1.16
N ARG A 48 11.80 -10.33 -0.52
CA ARG A 48 12.64 -11.39 0.03
C ARG A 48 12.55 -12.64 -0.82
N ARG A 49 13.67 -13.32 -0.99
CA ARG A 49 13.70 -14.62 -1.67
C ARG A 49 12.91 -15.66 -0.89
N CYS A 50 12.08 -16.41 -1.56
CA CYS A 50 11.32 -17.54 -1.03
C CYS A 50 11.29 -18.69 -2.05
N LYS A 51 10.72 -19.83 -1.66
CA LYS A 51 10.36 -20.85 -2.64
C LYS A 51 9.24 -20.32 -3.52
N PRO A 52 9.25 -20.57 -4.85
CA PRO A 52 8.12 -20.29 -5.71
C PRO A 52 6.84 -20.87 -5.12
N THR A 53 5.85 -20.02 -4.92
CA THR A 53 4.60 -20.42 -4.27
C THR A 53 3.43 -19.61 -4.81
N GLU A 54 2.25 -20.20 -4.75
CA GLU A 54 1.01 -19.49 -5.02
C GLU A 54 0.55 -18.81 -3.74
N LEU A 55 0.61 -17.50 -3.74
CA LEU A 55 0.06 -16.64 -2.68
C LEU A 55 -1.07 -15.82 -3.24
N ARG A 56 -2.08 -15.61 -2.43
CA ARG A 56 -3.13 -14.63 -2.71
C ARG A 56 -2.75 -13.32 -2.05
N TYR A 57 -2.92 -12.23 -2.78
CA TYR A 57 -2.72 -10.88 -2.25
C TYR A 57 -4.02 -10.10 -2.29
N ALA A 58 -4.16 -9.18 -1.35
CA ALA A 58 -5.24 -8.22 -1.31
C ALA A 58 -4.70 -6.83 -0.97
N VAL A 59 -5.19 -5.82 -1.66
CA VAL A 59 -4.88 -4.41 -1.40
C VAL A 59 -6.15 -3.74 -0.95
N VAL A 60 -6.13 -3.19 0.25
CA VAL A 60 -7.27 -2.54 0.89
C VAL A 60 -6.90 -1.10 1.23
N TYR A 61 -7.84 -0.18 1.04
CA TYR A 61 -7.65 1.23 1.40
C TYR A 61 -8.50 1.55 2.63
N PHE A 62 -7.83 1.94 3.70
CA PHE A 62 -8.50 2.36 4.93
C PHE A 62 -8.49 3.89 5.02
N SER A 63 -9.62 4.51 4.68
CA SER A 63 -9.72 5.97 4.50
C SER A 63 -9.42 6.77 5.77
N LYS A 64 -9.62 6.19 6.95
CA LYS A 64 -9.34 6.82 8.24
C LYS A 64 -7.87 6.75 8.67
N ALA A 65 -7.06 5.90 8.03
CA ALA A 65 -5.65 5.79 8.35
C ALA A 65 -4.88 7.06 7.95
N SER A 66 -3.98 7.50 8.81
CA SER A 66 -3.10 8.65 8.59
C SER A 66 -1.67 8.29 8.94
N GLN A 67 -0.73 8.80 8.16
CA GLN A 67 0.71 8.64 8.45
C GLN A 67 1.15 9.43 9.70
N PHE A 68 0.33 10.36 10.17
CA PHE A 68 0.66 11.21 11.32
C PHE A 68 0.08 10.70 12.63
N ASP A 69 -0.77 9.66 12.58
CA ASP A 69 -1.28 9.06 13.78
C ASP A 69 -0.20 8.17 14.41
N PRO A 70 0.14 8.37 15.68
CA PRO A 70 1.18 7.58 16.35
C PRO A 70 0.78 6.09 16.48
N GLU A 71 -0.51 5.81 16.53
CA GLU A 71 -1.07 4.46 16.58
C GLU A 71 -2.20 4.29 15.55
N PRO A 72 -2.38 3.08 15.00
CA PRO A 72 -3.52 2.80 14.16
C PRO A 72 -4.84 3.00 14.90
N PRO A 73 -5.88 3.56 14.25
CA PRO A 73 -7.21 3.65 14.85
C PRO A 73 -7.71 2.29 15.34
N ALA A 74 -8.54 2.27 16.39
CA ALA A 74 -9.08 1.04 16.97
C ALA A 74 -9.80 0.18 15.90
N GLU A 75 -10.61 0.80 15.05
CA GLU A 75 -11.30 0.12 13.94
C GLU A 75 -10.33 -0.58 12.98
N GLN A 76 -9.17 0.01 12.73
CA GLN A 76 -8.14 -0.58 11.88
C GLN A 76 -7.49 -1.80 12.53
N ARG A 77 -7.25 -1.76 13.83
CA ARG A 77 -6.72 -2.90 14.58
C ARG A 77 -7.71 -4.06 14.61
N GLU A 78 -8.99 -3.77 14.86
CA GLU A 78 -10.05 -4.78 14.82
C GLU A 78 -10.17 -5.42 13.42
N PHE A 79 -10.05 -4.62 12.36
CA PHE A 79 -10.04 -5.11 11.00
C PHE A 79 -8.84 -6.03 10.75
N TRP A 80 -7.65 -5.70 11.24
CA TRP A 80 -6.47 -6.56 11.12
C TRP A 80 -6.64 -7.90 11.84
N GLU A 81 -7.22 -7.89 13.04
CA GLU A 81 -7.50 -9.13 13.79
C GLU A 81 -8.52 -10.00 13.05
N LEU A 82 -9.54 -9.40 12.46
CA LEU A 82 -10.52 -10.11 11.64
C LEU A 82 -9.86 -10.74 10.40
N CYS A 83 -9.02 -9.99 9.69
CA CYS A 83 -8.25 -10.50 8.56
C CYS A 83 -7.35 -11.67 8.97
N LYS A 84 -6.66 -11.55 10.10
CA LYS A 84 -5.80 -12.59 10.65
C LYS A 84 -6.58 -13.85 10.99
N ALA A 85 -7.78 -13.72 11.56
CA ALA A 85 -8.65 -14.85 11.88
C ALA A 85 -9.08 -15.64 10.62
N THR A 86 -9.11 -15.01 9.45
CA THR A 86 -9.44 -15.64 8.16
C THR A 86 -8.21 -16.02 7.33
N GLY A 87 -7.02 -16.02 7.95
CA GLY A 87 -5.77 -16.47 7.34
C GLY A 87 -5.01 -15.38 6.55
N TRP A 88 -5.48 -14.14 6.57
CA TRP A 88 -4.79 -13.02 5.96
C TRP A 88 -3.76 -12.41 6.89
N GLU A 89 -2.56 -12.22 6.39
CA GLU A 89 -1.44 -11.59 7.09
C GLU A 89 -1.18 -10.21 6.50
N LEU A 90 -1.13 -9.19 7.34
CA LEU A 90 -0.69 -7.84 6.93
C LEU A 90 0.81 -7.88 6.60
N VAL A 91 1.16 -7.59 5.34
CA VAL A 91 2.55 -7.53 4.89
C VAL A 91 3.13 -6.15 5.15
N THR A 92 2.43 -5.12 4.70
CA THR A 92 2.87 -3.74 4.83
C THR A 92 1.67 -2.79 4.73
N ASN A 93 1.79 -1.66 5.37
CA ASN A 93 0.87 -0.55 5.22
C ASN A 93 1.63 0.69 4.72
N ARG A 94 1.02 1.41 3.81
CA ARG A 94 1.53 2.67 3.31
C ARG A 94 0.40 3.69 3.30
N TYR A 95 0.39 4.56 4.30
CA TYR A 95 -0.72 5.49 4.53
C TYR A 95 -2.05 4.75 4.67
N GLN A 96 -2.95 4.94 3.73
CA GLN A 96 -4.26 4.29 3.69
C GLN A 96 -4.21 2.90 3.04
N MET A 97 -3.23 2.65 2.16
CA MET A 97 -3.06 1.39 1.46
C MET A 97 -2.46 0.33 2.38
N GLN A 98 -3.12 -0.79 2.47
CA GLN A 98 -2.71 -1.97 3.23
C GLN A 98 -2.63 -3.16 2.30
N ILE A 99 -1.55 -3.89 2.37
CA ILE A 99 -1.31 -5.08 1.54
C ILE A 99 -1.30 -6.30 2.46
N PHE A 100 -2.19 -7.24 2.15
CA PHE A 100 -2.31 -8.52 2.84
C PHE A 100 -1.91 -9.66 1.92
N ARG A 101 -1.48 -10.78 2.51
CA ARG A 101 -1.26 -12.04 1.81
C ARG A 101 -1.94 -13.18 2.52
N ASN A 102 -2.30 -14.22 1.76
CA ASN A 102 -2.85 -15.47 2.29
C ASN A 102 -2.25 -16.66 1.50
N PRO A 103 -1.72 -17.69 2.17
CA PRO A 103 -1.16 -18.86 1.49
C PRO A 103 -2.23 -19.82 0.96
N ALA A 104 -3.48 -19.68 1.36
CA ALA A 104 -4.56 -20.54 0.90
C ALA A 104 -5.02 -20.13 -0.51
N PRO A 105 -5.00 -21.04 -1.50
CA PRO A 105 -5.43 -20.72 -2.86
C PRO A 105 -6.92 -20.40 -2.97
N ASP A 106 -7.72 -20.89 -2.04
CA ASP A 106 -9.17 -20.68 -1.91
C ASP A 106 -9.51 -19.64 -0.82
N ALA A 107 -8.57 -18.74 -0.50
CA ALA A 107 -8.77 -17.70 0.50
C ALA A 107 -10.04 -16.87 0.21
N ILE A 108 -10.86 -16.69 1.23
CA ILE A 108 -12.03 -15.81 1.15
C ILE A 108 -11.53 -14.38 0.94
N PRO A 109 -12.00 -13.66 -0.09
CA PRO A 109 -11.61 -12.27 -0.31
C PRO A 109 -11.90 -11.40 0.93
N ILE A 110 -10.99 -10.47 1.23
CA ILE A 110 -11.17 -9.54 2.36
C ILE A 110 -12.40 -8.65 2.13
N GLU A 111 -12.58 -8.16 0.91
CA GLU A 111 -13.76 -7.42 0.50
C GLU A 111 -14.55 -8.23 -0.52
N THR A 112 -15.78 -8.55 -0.18
CA THR A 112 -16.70 -9.27 -1.07
C THR A 112 -17.61 -8.34 -1.86
N ASP A 113 -17.75 -7.07 -1.43
CA ASP A 113 -18.62 -6.09 -2.08
C ASP A 113 -17.81 -5.10 -2.93
N PRO A 114 -17.93 -5.15 -4.28
CA PRO A 114 -17.25 -4.21 -5.17
C PRO A 114 -17.62 -2.74 -4.94
N VAL A 115 -18.83 -2.47 -4.44
CA VAL A 115 -19.30 -1.10 -4.16
C VAL A 115 -18.52 -0.51 -3.01
N VAL A 116 -18.34 -1.25 -1.92
CA VAL A 116 -17.55 -0.83 -0.75
C VAL A 116 -16.10 -0.57 -1.15
N GLN A 117 -15.52 -1.41 -1.99
CA GLN A 117 -14.16 -1.22 -2.49
C GLN A 117 -14.03 0.07 -3.31
N VAL A 118 -14.97 0.35 -4.19
CA VAL A 118 -14.98 1.59 -5.00
C VAL A 118 -15.15 2.82 -4.10
N GLU A 119 -16.01 2.75 -3.09
CA GLU A 119 -16.19 3.83 -2.13
C GLU A 119 -14.93 4.10 -1.31
N ASN A 120 -14.25 3.06 -0.84
CA ASN A 120 -12.98 3.17 -0.11
C ASN A 120 -11.88 3.80 -0.97
N VAL A 121 -11.75 3.39 -2.22
CA VAL A 121 -10.80 3.98 -3.17
C VAL A 121 -11.13 5.45 -3.42
N ARG A 122 -12.39 5.80 -3.67
CA ARG A 122 -12.83 7.20 -3.87
C ARG A 122 -12.55 8.07 -2.64
N ALA A 123 -12.83 7.56 -1.44
CA ALA A 123 -12.54 8.26 -0.19
C ALA A 123 -11.04 8.50 0.00
N ALA A 124 -10.21 7.51 -0.32
CA ALA A 124 -8.76 7.61 -0.28
C ALA A 124 -8.22 8.64 -1.28
N MET A 125 -8.73 8.63 -2.53
CA MET A 125 -8.39 9.61 -3.57
C MET A 125 -8.74 11.04 -3.15
N LYS A 126 -9.93 11.25 -2.61
CA LYS A 126 -10.40 12.58 -2.15
C LYS A 126 -9.51 13.14 -1.04
N LYS A 127 -9.10 12.29 -0.08
CA LYS A 127 -8.20 12.69 1.00
C LYS A 127 -6.78 12.99 0.50
N GLY A 128 -6.30 12.26 -0.52
CA GLY A 128 -5.01 12.51 -1.16
C GLY A 128 -4.97 13.80 -1.98
N SER A 129 -6.05 14.13 -2.71
CA SER A 129 -6.15 15.33 -3.53
C SER A 129 -6.11 16.61 -2.70
N VAL A 130 -6.87 16.68 -1.59
CA VAL A 130 -6.88 17.85 -0.69
C VAL A 130 -5.48 18.18 -0.15
N ARG A 131 -4.60 17.20 0.00
CA ARG A 131 -3.22 17.42 0.48
C ARG A 131 -2.28 17.94 -0.61
N GLY A 132 -2.48 17.51 -1.86
CA GLY A 132 -1.68 18.00 -2.99
C GLY A 132 -1.88 19.48 -3.23
N ASP A 133 -3.11 19.97 -3.12
CA ASP A 133 -3.47 21.36 -3.37
C ASP A 133 -2.88 22.32 -2.33
N TRP A 134 -2.73 21.91 -1.07
CA TRP A 134 -2.12 22.72 -0.02
C TRP A 134 -0.63 23.01 -0.27
N TRP A 135 0.12 22.07 -0.80
CA TRP A 135 1.53 22.27 -1.15
C TRP A 135 1.72 23.21 -2.34
N LEU A 136 0.80 23.16 -3.31
CA LEU A 136 0.79 24.09 -4.44
C LEU A 136 0.46 25.52 -4.00
N LEU A 137 -0.50 25.69 -3.08
CA LEU A 137 -0.84 26.97 -2.50
C LEU A 137 0.28 27.54 -1.63
N ALA A 138 0.94 26.73 -0.81
CA ALA A 138 2.08 27.14 -0.01
C ALA A 138 3.27 27.56 -0.87
N GLY A 139 3.55 26.83 -1.97
CA GLY A 139 4.60 27.17 -2.92
C GLY A 139 4.36 28.50 -3.65
N SER A 140 3.12 28.75 -4.06
CA SER A 140 2.74 30.00 -4.73
C SER A 140 2.79 31.21 -3.77
N LEU A 141 2.43 31.02 -2.50
CA LEU A 141 2.50 32.07 -1.49
C LEU A 141 3.96 32.47 -1.17
N LEU A 142 4.87 31.49 -1.10
CA LEU A 142 6.31 31.73 -0.91
C LEU A 142 6.93 32.48 -2.10
N GLN A 143 6.51 32.18 -3.34
CA GLN A 143 6.96 32.91 -4.53
C GLN A 143 6.47 34.35 -4.53
N LEU A 144 5.23 34.61 -4.12
CA LEU A 144 4.67 35.98 -4.01
C LEU A 144 5.40 36.80 -2.94
N LEU A 145 5.72 36.20 -1.80
CA LEU A 145 6.51 36.86 -0.73
C LEU A 145 7.93 37.19 -1.18
N SER A 146 8.56 36.33 -1.99
CA SER A 146 9.88 36.58 -2.59
C SER A 146 9.87 37.79 -3.56
N LEU A 147 8.78 38.02 -4.29
CA LEU A 147 8.62 39.12 -5.21
C LEU A 147 8.37 40.47 -4.51
N ILE A 148 7.82 40.46 -3.31
CA ILE A 148 7.55 41.68 -2.51
C ILE A 148 8.83 42.15 -1.77
N HIS A 149 9.81 41.27 -1.58
CA HIS A 149 11.06 41.56 -0.86
C HIS A 149 12.21 42.06 -1.78
N ILE A 150 11.96 42.20 -3.05
CA ILE A 150 12.86 42.89 -4.00
C ILE A 150 12.30 44.29 -4.27
#